data_ddc7e9e85244df1e5c61342ae75d263e
#
_entry.id   ddc7e9e85244df1e5c61342ae75d263e
#
_cell.length_a   1.000
_cell.length_b   1.000
_cell.length_c   1.000
_cell.angle_alpha   90.00
_cell.angle_beta   90.00
_cell.angle_gamma   90.00
#
_symmetry.space_group_name_H-M   'P 1'
#
loop_
_entity.id
_entity.type
_entity.pdbx_description
1 polymer ?
#
loop_
_entity_poly.entity_id
_entity_poly.type
_entity_poly.pdbx_seq_one_letter_code
_entity_poly.pdbx_strand_id
1 'polypeptide(L)'
;MKHPLRSSVCTEGRRMAGARALWVAAGMKHEQFGKPIIAIVNSFTQFVPGHTHLHEIGQIVKKEIEAMGCYAAEFNTIAVDDGIAMGHDGMLYSLPSRDIIADSVEYMVNAHKADAMICISNCDKVTPGMLMASMRLNIPTVFCSGGPMEAGRWKGENADLITAMIKGADTSVSDEEMKQIEQCACPGCGSCSGMFTANSMNSLTEAIGLSLPGNGTILATHKNRIELFKAAARQVVKNAYAYYEDGDESVLPRNIATRDAFLNAMTLDIAMGGSTNTVLHLLAVAQEAGADFKMEDIDQLSRKVPCLCKLSPNTQKYSVQECNRAGGILGILNELNKGGLINGAVKRVDGKTLDEQMKKYDITGAEIDPEADRIYHSAPGRKFSTQMGSQDAQWESLDTDRENGCIRDLEYAYTKDGGLAVLFGNIAQNGCVVKTAGVDPVLWHFEGPAVCFDSQEDACEGILGGKVNSGDCVVITHEGPKGGPGMQEMLYPTSYIKSRHLGKECALITDGRFSGGTSGLSIGHISPEAAAGGNIGKIKDGDIIVIDIPSRSINVKLSEEELAARPQQPLKRNRVVSKALRAYAQSVSSADKGGVRIID
;
A
#
# COMPACT_ATOMS: atom_id res chain seq x y z
N MET A 1 26.68 -23.39 14.67
CA MET A 1 25.38 -22.92 14.17
C MET A 1 24.29 -23.79 14.75
N LYS A 2 23.20 -23.20 15.24
CA LYS A 2 22.02 -23.96 15.73
C LYS A 2 21.12 -24.41 14.59
N HIS A 3 21.05 -23.62 13.53
CA HIS A 3 20.38 -23.98 12.29
C HIS A 3 21.41 -24.05 11.14
N PRO A 4 21.35 -25.07 10.27
CA PRO A 4 22.22 -25.14 9.10
C PRO A 4 21.83 -24.01 8.11
N LEU A 5 22.83 -23.41 7.46
CA LEU A 5 22.57 -22.49 6.36
C LEU A 5 21.83 -23.22 5.24
N ARG A 6 20.84 -22.56 4.65
CA ARG A 6 20.15 -23.08 3.46
C ARG A 6 21.12 -23.23 2.30
N SER A 7 22.05 -22.27 2.18
CA SER A 7 23.09 -22.24 1.15
C SER A 7 24.11 -23.37 1.26
N SER A 8 24.25 -24.05 2.41
CA SER A 8 25.19 -25.15 2.59
C SER A 8 25.03 -26.25 1.53
N VAL A 9 23.80 -26.49 1.05
CA VAL A 9 23.51 -27.51 0.02
C VAL A 9 24.20 -27.23 -1.32
N CYS A 10 24.61 -25.97 -1.60
CA CYS A 10 25.29 -25.58 -2.84
C CYS A 10 26.67 -24.96 -2.60
N THR A 11 27.05 -24.70 -1.34
CA THR A 11 28.34 -24.09 -0.98
C THR A 11 29.31 -25.08 -0.31
N GLU A 12 28.83 -26.23 0.16
CA GLU A 12 29.64 -27.17 0.90
C GLU A 12 29.82 -28.51 0.16
N GLY A 13 30.84 -29.28 0.61
CA GLY A 13 31.12 -30.64 0.13
C GLY A 13 31.71 -30.68 -1.29
N ARG A 14 32.51 -31.75 -1.55
CA ARG A 14 33.23 -31.93 -2.81
C ARG A 14 32.28 -32.03 -4.03
N ARG A 15 31.11 -32.63 -3.84
CA ARG A 15 30.08 -32.79 -4.89
C ARG A 15 29.59 -31.44 -5.47
N MET A 16 29.60 -30.38 -4.66
CA MET A 16 29.13 -29.05 -5.02
C MET A 16 30.23 -28.14 -5.58
N ALA A 17 31.37 -28.68 -6.00
CA ALA A 17 32.46 -27.90 -6.59
C ALA A 17 32.00 -27.10 -7.83
N GLY A 18 31.12 -27.66 -8.67
CA GLY A 18 30.54 -26.97 -9.84
C GLY A 18 29.71 -25.75 -9.43
N ALA A 19 28.84 -25.87 -8.44
CA ALA A 19 28.05 -24.76 -7.91
C ALA A 19 28.96 -23.65 -7.33
N ARG A 20 29.97 -24.02 -6.54
CA ARG A 20 30.95 -23.05 -6.02
C ARG A 20 31.74 -22.33 -7.11
N ALA A 21 32.11 -23.04 -8.19
CA ALA A 21 32.77 -22.40 -9.32
C ALA A 21 31.90 -21.30 -9.97
N LEU A 22 30.58 -21.54 -10.06
CA LEU A 22 29.61 -20.54 -10.54
C LEU A 22 29.43 -19.39 -9.55
N TRP A 23 29.42 -19.65 -8.25
CA TRP A 23 29.40 -18.59 -7.24
C TRP A 23 30.65 -17.71 -7.30
N VAL A 24 31.84 -18.31 -7.50
CA VAL A 24 33.10 -17.57 -7.71
C VAL A 24 33.01 -16.73 -8.99
N ALA A 25 32.49 -17.29 -10.08
CA ALA A 25 32.28 -16.56 -11.33
C ALA A 25 31.28 -15.39 -11.18
N ALA A 26 30.31 -15.50 -10.25
CA ALA A 26 29.40 -14.43 -9.88
C ALA A 26 30.01 -13.40 -8.90
N GLY A 27 31.27 -13.59 -8.49
CA GLY A 27 32.01 -12.64 -7.64
C GLY A 27 32.09 -13.01 -6.16
N MET A 28 31.60 -14.19 -5.74
CA MET A 28 31.76 -14.66 -4.37
C MET A 28 33.24 -14.99 -4.08
N LYS A 29 33.76 -14.48 -2.98
CA LYS A 29 35.12 -14.75 -2.53
C LYS A 29 35.20 -15.99 -1.66
N HIS A 30 36.37 -16.63 -1.60
CA HIS A 30 36.56 -17.86 -0.83
C HIS A 30 36.23 -17.71 0.66
N GLU A 31 36.53 -16.56 1.25
CA GLU A 31 36.25 -16.27 2.66
C GLU A 31 34.76 -16.05 2.98
N GLN A 32 33.92 -15.98 1.96
CA GLN A 32 32.46 -15.84 2.11
C GLN A 32 31.73 -17.20 2.12
N PHE A 33 32.39 -18.28 1.67
CA PHE A 33 31.80 -19.63 1.80
C PHE A 33 31.63 -20.02 3.28
N GLY A 34 30.51 -20.65 3.59
CA GLY A 34 30.16 -20.99 4.96
C GLY A 34 29.55 -19.85 5.78
N LYS A 35 29.32 -18.70 5.16
CA LYS A 35 28.58 -17.57 5.73
C LYS A 35 27.25 -17.40 5.03
N PRO A 36 26.28 -16.68 5.64
CA PRO A 36 24.97 -16.45 5.01
C PRO A 36 25.08 -15.78 3.64
N ILE A 37 24.32 -16.28 2.68
CA ILE A 37 24.08 -15.61 1.40
C ILE A 37 22.85 -14.73 1.56
N ILE A 38 23.01 -13.42 1.37
CA ILE A 38 21.94 -12.45 1.50
C ILE A 38 21.40 -12.06 0.12
N ALA A 39 20.12 -12.33 -0.14
CA ALA A 39 19.47 -11.88 -1.35
C ALA A 39 19.09 -10.39 -1.21
N ILE A 40 19.48 -9.58 -2.20
CA ILE A 40 18.96 -8.22 -2.38
C ILE A 40 17.81 -8.31 -3.36
N VAL A 41 16.59 -8.31 -2.84
CA VAL A 41 15.37 -8.38 -3.63
C VAL A 41 14.98 -6.95 -4.01
N ASN A 42 15.42 -6.52 -5.19
CA ASN A 42 15.18 -5.19 -5.70
C ASN A 42 13.99 -5.16 -6.68
N SER A 43 13.53 -3.97 -7.04
CA SER A 43 12.43 -3.76 -7.98
C SER A 43 12.70 -2.58 -8.92
N PHE A 44 13.96 -2.35 -9.26
CA PHE A 44 14.37 -1.30 -10.18
C PHE A 44 13.67 -1.46 -11.55
N THR A 45 13.14 -0.35 -12.04
CA THR A 45 12.67 -0.19 -13.42
C THR A 45 12.62 1.30 -13.78
N GLN A 46 12.75 1.63 -15.05
CA GLN A 46 12.56 2.99 -15.57
C GLN A 46 11.10 3.33 -15.88
N PHE A 47 10.19 2.37 -15.81
CA PHE A 47 8.75 2.58 -16.02
C PHE A 47 8.03 3.18 -14.81
N VAL A 48 8.65 3.22 -13.63
CA VAL A 48 8.02 3.61 -12.37
C VAL A 48 8.85 4.71 -11.70
N PRO A 49 8.35 5.95 -11.54
CA PRO A 49 9.10 7.03 -10.88
C PRO A 49 9.59 6.67 -9.48
N GLY A 50 8.81 5.87 -8.76
CA GLY A 50 9.18 5.35 -7.44
C GLY A 50 10.34 4.36 -7.44
N HIS A 51 10.79 3.88 -8.59
CA HIS A 51 11.78 2.80 -8.72
C HIS A 51 13.02 3.16 -9.56
N THR A 52 13.01 4.29 -10.25
CA THR A 52 14.12 4.70 -11.14
C THR A 52 15.47 4.83 -10.42
N HIS A 53 15.45 5.23 -9.14
CA HIS A 53 16.63 5.43 -8.29
C HIS A 53 17.09 4.14 -7.59
N LEU A 54 16.32 3.04 -7.65
CA LEU A 54 16.64 1.81 -6.90
C LEU A 54 17.83 1.03 -7.48
N HIS A 55 18.24 1.31 -8.72
CA HIS A 55 19.41 0.66 -9.32
C HIS A 55 20.70 0.91 -8.52
N GLU A 56 20.97 2.15 -8.16
CA GLU A 56 22.16 2.51 -7.40
C GLU A 56 22.08 2.00 -5.96
N ILE A 57 20.89 1.91 -5.40
CA ILE A 57 20.67 1.50 -4.02
C ILE A 57 21.02 0.04 -3.80
N GLY A 58 20.70 -0.85 -4.71
CA GLY A 58 21.10 -2.24 -4.65
C GLY A 58 22.61 -2.39 -4.47
N GLN A 59 23.39 -1.55 -5.14
CA GLN A 59 24.86 -1.56 -5.03
C GLN A 59 25.36 -0.97 -3.69
N ILE A 60 24.68 0.02 -3.12
CA ILE A 60 25.00 0.55 -1.78
C ILE A 60 24.72 -0.53 -0.72
N VAL A 61 23.57 -1.17 -0.78
CA VAL A 61 23.18 -2.25 0.11
C VAL A 61 24.14 -3.43 0.00
N LYS A 62 24.54 -3.81 -1.23
CA LYS A 62 25.54 -4.86 -1.47
C LYS A 62 26.85 -4.58 -0.77
N LYS A 63 27.38 -3.37 -0.90
CA LYS A 63 28.64 -2.95 -0.25
C LYS A 63 28.57 -3.04 1.28
N GLU A 64 27.45 -2.63 1.88
CA GLU A 64 27.27 -2.69 3.33
C GLU A 64 27.22 -4.15 3.83
N ILE A 65 26.51 -5.03 3.13
CA ILE A 65 26.43 -6.46 3.45
C ILE A 65 27.81 -7.13 3.32
N GLU A 66 28.51 -6.87 2.23
CA GLU A 66 29.84 -7.44 1.96
C GLU A 66 30.90 -6.92 2.94
N ALA A 67 30.78 -5.69 3.42
CA ALA A 67 31.65 -5.15 4.48
C ALA A 67 31.49 -5.91 5.81
N MET A 68 30.34 -6.56 6.03
CA MET A 68 30.11 -7.47 7.17
C MET A 68 30.54 -8.92 6.90
N GLY A 69 31.16 -9.18 5.74
CA GLY A 69 31.76 -10.46 5.38
C GLY A 69 30.82 -11.49 4.75
N CYS A 70 29.54 -11.19 4.57
CA CYS A 70 28.58 -12.02 3.84
C CYS A 70 28.69 -11.81 2.33
N TYR A 71 28.16 -12.75 1.53
CA TYR A 71 27.95 -12.54 0.10
C TYR A 71 26.54 -11.98 -0.14
N ALA A 72 26.44 -10.97 -0.97
CA ALA A 72 25.17 -10.38 -1.36
C ALA A 72 24.91 -10.56 -2.86
N ALA A 73 23.75 -11.11 -3.21
CA ALA A 73 23.33 -11.31 -4.59
C ALA A 73 22.04 -10.54 -4.88
N GLU A 74 22.12 -9.60 -5.84
CA GLU A 74 20.98 -8.76 -6.23
C GLU A 74 20.22 -9.37 -7.41
N PHE A 75 18.90 -9.30 -7.36
CA PHE A 75 18.02 -9.50 -8.51
C PHE A 75 16.83 -8.54 -8.44
N ASN A 76 16.18 -8.31 -9.59
CA ASN A 76 14.99 -7.48 -9.67
C ASN A 76 13.75 -8.32 -9.95
N THR A 77 12.64 -8.01 -9.26
CA THR A 77 11.30 -8.40 -9.67
C THR A 77 10.69 -7.35 -10.60
N ILE A 78 9.55 -7.65 -11.20
CA ILE A 78 8.79 -6.67 -12.00
C ILE A 78 8.17 -5.61 -11.11
N ALA A 79 7.87 -4.44 -11.69
CA ALA A 79 7.04 -3.41 -11.09
C ALA A 79 6.15 -2.80 -12.17
N VAL A 80 4.86 -2.62 -11.86
CA VAL A 80 3.87 -1.92 -12.68
C VAL A 80 3.57 -0.59 -11.99
N ASP A 81 3.52 0.50 -12.76
CA ASP A 81 3.11 1.80 -12.25
C ASP A 81 1.60 1.96 -12.35
N ASP A 82 0.94 2.01 -11.21
CA ASP A 82 -0.52 2.16 -11.15
C ASP A 82 -0.97 3.53 -11.68
N GLY A 83 -0.18 4.59 -11.46
CA GLY A 83 -0.50 5.94 -11.93
C GLY A 83 -0.45 6.05 -13.47
N ILE A 84 0.59 5.47 -14.10
CA ILE A 84 0.73 5.45 -15.56
C ILE A 84 -0.30 4.50 -16.21
N ALA A 85 -0.63 3.39 -15.55
CA ALA A 85 -1.61 2.43 -16.04
C ALA A 85 -3.07 2.87 -15.80
N MET A 86 -3.30 3.90 -15.00
CA MET A 86 -4.63 4.36 -14.63
C MET A 86 -5.44 4.86 -15.83
N GLY A 87 -6.69 4.42 -15.94
CA GLY A 87 -7.61 4.88 -16.98
C GLY A 87 -7.52 4.17 -18.33
N HIS A 88 -6.71 3.09 -18.43
CA HIS A 88 -6.67 2.23 -19.60
C HIS A 88 -6.45 0.76 -19.20
N ASP A 89 -6.49 -0.16 -20.16
CA ASP A 89 -6.43 -1.61 -19.96
C ASP A 89 -5.12 -2.12 -19.30
N GLY A 90 -4.07 -1.31 -19.30
CA GLY A 90 -2.84 -1.58 -18.54
C GLY A 90 -3.09 -1.76 -17.04
N MET A 91 -4.12 -1.13 -16.48
CA MET A 91 -4.46 -1.22 -15.08
C MET A 91 -4.93 -2.62 -14.64
N LEU A 92 -5.41 -3.43 -15.57
CA LEU A 92 -5.76 -4.84 -15.33
C LEU A 92 -4.56 -5.69 -14.87
N TYR A 93 -3.34 -5.28 -15.23
CA TYR A 93 -2.12 -5.99 -14.86
C TYR A 93 -1.58 -5.64 -13.48
N SER A 94 -2.08 -4.57 -12.87
CA SER A 94 -1.58 -4.07 -11.59
C SER A 94 -1.74 -5.08 -10.46
N LEU A 95 -2.96 -5.43 -10.05
CA LEU A 95 -3.18 -6.37 -8.94
C LEU A 95 -2.60 -7.77 -9.22
N PRO A 96 -2.74 -8.37 -10.42
CA PRO A 96 -2.11 -9.64 -10.73
C PRO A 96 -0.58 -9.65 -10.60
N SER A 97 0.09 -8.51 -10.81
CA SER A 97 1.54 -8.39 -10.65
C SER A 97 1.99 -8.67 -9.22
N ARG A 98 1.17 -8.41 -8.20
CA ARG A 98 1.47 -8.69 -6.80
C ARG A 98 1.82 -10.17 -6.58
N ASP A 99 1.00 -11.06 -7.11
CA ASP A 99 1.21 -12.51 -6.98
C ASP A 99 2.44 -12.97 -7.79
N ILE A 100 2.66 -12.39 -8.98
CA ILE A 100 3.85 -12.70 -9.79
C ILE A 100 5.13 -12.21 -9.10
N ILE A 101 5.09 -11.05 -8.45
CA ILE A 101 6.20 -10.53 -7.64
C ILE A 101 6.51 -11.53 -6.52
N ALA A 102 5.49 -11.97 -5.78
CA ALA A 102 5.67 -12.97 -4.72
C ALA A 102 6.31 -14.25 -5.25
N ASP A 103 5.80 -14.80 -6.36
CA ASP A 103 6.35 -15.98 -7.00
C ASP A 103 7.80 -15.77 -7.46
N SER A 104 8.11 -14.65 -8.12
CA SER A 104 9.45 -14.38 -8.64
C SER A 104 10.50 -14.35 -7.52
N VAL A 105 10.15 -13.76 -6.37
CA VAL A 105 11.02 -13.73 -5.20
C VAL A 105 11.19 -15.13 -4.62
N GLU A 106 10.10 -15.87 -4.47
CA GLU A 106 10.12 -17.25 -3.96
C GLU A 106 10.97 -18.17 -4.86
N TYR A 107 10.82 -18.07 -6.19
CA TYR A 107 11.62 -18.82 -7.16
C TYR A 107 13.12 -18.53 -7.01
N MET A 108 13.51 -17.26 -7.02
CA MET A 108 14.91 -16.87 -6.93
C MET A 108 15.56 -17.31 -5.62
N VAL A 109 14.90 -17.04 -4.50
CA VAL A 109 15.42 -17.36 -3.17
C VAL A 109 15.48 -18.87 -2.92
N ASN A 110 14.46 -19.62 -3.33
CA ASN A 110 14.42 -21.07 -3.17
C ASN A 110 15.38 -21.80 -4.11
N ALA A 111 15.49 -21.37 -5.39
CA ALA A 111 16.38 -21.99 -6.36
C ALA A 111 17.87 -21.80 -5.96
N HIS A 112 18.24 -20.62 -5.50
CA HIS A 112 19.62 -20.27 -5.14
C HIS A 112 19.95 -20.44 -3.66
N LYS A 113 18.95 -20.86 -2.86
CA LYS A 113 19.13 -21.16 -1.42
C LYS A 113 19.68 -19.99 -0.61
N ALA A 114 19.26 -18.76 -0.91
CA ALA A 114 19.65 -17.63 -0.07
C ALA A 114 19.18 -17.84 1.39
N ASP A 115 19.98 -17.39 2.35
CA ASP A 115 19.77 -17.61 3.78
C ASP A 115 18.92 -16.49 4.41
N ALA A 116 19.03 -15.28 3.92
CA ALA A 116 18.25 -14.12 4.34
C ALA A 116 18.02 -13.18 3.16
N MET A 117 17.14 -12.20 3.31
CA MET A 117 16.89 -11.23 2.26
C MET A 117 16.62 -9.83 2.78
N ILE A 118 17.02 -8.83 2.00
CA ILE A 118 16.56 -7.45 2.13
C ILE A 118 15.66 -7.12 0.95
N CYS A 119 14.45 -6.63 1.23
CA CYS A 119 13.45 -6.27 0.23
C CYS A 119 13.45 -4.77 -0.01
N ILE A 120 13.76 -4.36 -1.25
CA ILE A 120 13.77 -2.98 -1.71
C ILE A 120 12.55 -2.75 -2.58
N SER A 121 11.50 -2.24 -2.00
CA SER A 121 10.21 -1.99 -2.63
C SER A 121 9.87 -0.51 -2.59
N ASN A 122 8.86 -0.06 -3.30
CA ASN A 122 8.35 1.30 -3.13
C ASN A 122 6.92 1.50 -3.64
N CYS A 123 6.45 0.73 -4.63
CA CYS A 123 5.17 0.95 -5.29
C CYS A 123 4.08 -0.01 -4.81
N ASP A 124 2.85 0.26 -5.24
CA ASP A 124 1.57 -0.27 -4.76
C ASP A 124 1.52 -1.79 -4.62
N LYS A 125 1.99 -2.53 -5.63
CA LYS A 125 1.91 -4.00 -5.66
C LYS A 125 3.22 -4.68 -5.31
N VAL A 126 4.33 -3.92 -5.40
CA VAL A 126 5.68 -4.46 -5.12
C VAL A 126 5.84 -4.74 -3.63
N THR A 127 5.48 -3.77 -2.78
CA THR A 127 5.59 -3.93 -1.32
C THR A 127 4.75 -5.11 -0.81
N PRO A 128 3.44 -5.21 -1.12
CA PRO A 128 2.66 -6.37 -0.67
C PRO A 128 3.09 -7.69 -1.32
N GLY A 129 3.53 -7.70 -2.59
CA GLY A 129 4.06 -8.91 -3.23
C GLY A 129 5.33 -9.44 -2.55
N MET A 130 6.27 -8.56 -2.20
CA MET A 130 7.45 -8.94 -1.43
C MET A 130 7.11 -9.37 0.01
N LEU A 131 6.09 -8.74 0.66
CA LEU A 131 5.59 -9.16 1.96
C LEU A 131 5.03 -10.59 1.89
N MET A 132 4.19 -10.91 0.89
CA MET A 132 3.69 -12.28 0.67
C MET A 132 4.85 -13.26 0.52
N ALA A 133 5.85 -12.96 -0.31
CA ALA A 133 7.04 -13.81 -0.47
C ALA A 133 7.80 -14.00 0.84
N SER A 134 7.95 -12.95 1.65
CA SER A 134 8.65 -13.04 2.94
C SER A 134 7.92 -13.97 3.92
N MET A 135 6.58 -13.99 3.89
CA MET A 135 5.77 -14.90 4.70
C MET A 135 5.90 -16.35 4.22
N ARG A 136 5.89 -16.57 2.89
CA ARG A 136 6.08 -17.91 2.31
C ARG A 136 7.44 -18.51 2.66
N LEU A 137 8.50 -17.74 2.45
CA LEU A 137 9.88 -18.15 2.66
C LEU A 137 10.26 -18.29 4.14
N ASN A 138 9.74 -17.42 4.98
CA ASN A 138 9.99 -17.34 6.43
C ASN A 138 11.47 -17.44 6.80
N ILE A 139 12.33 -16.71 6.12
CA ILE A 139 13.75 -16.52 6.41
C ILE A 139 14.00 -15.11 6.95
N PRO A 140 15.09 -14.83 7.67
CA PRO A 140 15.38 -13.48 8.16
C PRO A 140 15.26 -12.44 7.05
N THR A 141 14.37 -11.45 7.22
CA THR A 141 14.02 -10.48 6.19
C THR A 141 13.91 -9.07 6.77
N VAL A 142 14.45 -8.09 6.07
CA VAL A 142 14.30 -6.67 6.38
C VAL A 142 13.75 -5.94 5.16
N PHE A 143 12.77 -5.07 5.37
CA PHE A 143 12.26 -4.19 4.32
C PHE A 143 12.84 -2.79 4.42
N CYS A 144 13.13 -2.20 3.26
CA CYS A 144 13.47 -0.79 3.15
C CYS A 144 12.90 -0.24 1.85
N SER A 145 11.94 0.68 1.96
CA SER A 145 11.30 1.29 0.79
C SER A 145 12.16 2.37 0.15
N GLY A 146 11.95 2.61 -1.15
CA GLY A 146 12.62 3.68 -1.88
C GLY A 146 12.27 5.09 -1.38
N GLY A 147 11.23 5.23 -0.59
CA GLY A 147 10.76 6.47 0.01
C GLY A 147 9.79 7.27 -0.87
N PRO A 148 8.97 8.15 -0.25
CA PRO A 148 8.07 9.04 -0.96
C PRO A 148 8.83 10.14 -1.71
N MET A 149 8.25 10.62 -2.82
CA MET A 149 8.72 11.84 -3.47
C MET A 149 8.30 13.07 -2.66
N GLU A 150 8.98 14.19 -2.93
CA GLU A 150 8.57 15.49 -2.42
C GLU A 150 7.22 15.91 -3.00
N ALA A 151 6.43 16.70 -2.26
CA ALA A 151 5.21 17.29 -2.81
C ALA A 151 5.57 18.33 -3.89
N GLY A 152 4.91 18.22 -5.04
CA GLY A 152 4.98 19.22 -6.09
C GLY A 152 4.35 20.54 -5.66
N ARG A 153 4.64 21.62 -6.37
CA ARG A 153 4.06 22.95 -6.10
C ARG A 153 3.68 23.66 -7.37
N TRP A 154 2.45 24.15 -7.42
CA TRP A 154 1.94 24.96 -8.51
C TRP A 154 1.22 26.19 -7.95
N LYS A 155 1.58 27.38 -8.41
CA LYS A 155 1.05 28.68 -7.94
C LYS A 155 1.08 28.83 -6.40
N GLY A 156 2.09 28.25 -5.74
CA GLY A 156 2.27 28.36 -4.28
C GLY A 156 1.56 27.29 -3.46
N GLU A 157 0.70 26.48 -4.05
CA GLU A 157 -0.03 25.39 -3.43
C GLU A 157 0.64 24.03 -3.71
N ASN A 158 0.36 23.03 -2.86
CA ASN A 158 0.80 21.66 -3.11
C ASN A 158 0.10 21.11 -4.36
N ALA A 159 0.86 20.42 -5.19
CA ALA A 159 0.38 19.72 -6.37
C ALA A 159 0.88 18.28 -6.37
N ASP A 160 0.11 17.37 -6.95
CA ASP A 160 0.40 15.96 -7.08
C ASP A 160 -0.25 15.38 -8.34
N LEU A 161 -0.11 14.07 -8.55
CA LEU A 161 -0.76 13.34 -9.65
C LEU A 161 -2.28 13.64 -9.73
N ILE A 162 -2.96 13.70 -8.58
CA ILE A 162 -4.41 13.94 -8.53
C ILE A 162 -4.75 15.36 -9.01
N THR A 163 -3.91 16.33 -8.63
CA THR A 163 -4.02 17.70 -9.12
C THR A 163 -3.93 17.75 -10.65
N ALA A 164 -2.96 17.04 -11.23
CA ALA A 164 -2.81 16.97 -12.68
C ALA A 164 -4.03 16.31 -13.36
N MET A 165 -4.56 15.23 -12.80
CA MET A 165 -5.72 14.52 -13.34
C MET A 165 -7.01 15.37 -13.28
N ILE A 166 -7.28 16.03 -12.15
CA ILE A 166 -8.47 16.89 -12.00
C ILE A 166 -8.38 18.09 -12.95
N LYS A 167 -7.22 18.74 -13.03
CA LYS A 167 -7.02 19.90 -13.91
C LYS A 167 -7.04 19.51 -15.39
N GLY A 168 -6.54 18.31 -15.74
CA GLY A 168 -6.63 17.78 -17.09
C GLY A 168 -8.07 17.51 -17.58
N ALA A 169 -9.00 17.25 -16.65
CA ALA A 169 -10.42 17.11 -16.95
C ALA A 169 -11.19 18.45 -16.97
N ASP A 170 -10.57 19.54 -16.51
CA ASP A 170 -11.16 20.87 -16.43
C ASP A 170 -10.87 21.65 -17.72
N THR A 171 -11.86 21.75 -18.61
CA THR A 171 -11.73 22.44 -19.90
C THR A 171 -11.50 23.96 -19.78
N SER A 172 -11.59 24.54 -18.59
CA SER A 172 -11.26 25.94 -18.32
C SER A 172 -9.75 26.17 -18.12
N VAL A 173 -8.98 25.12 -17.91
CA VAL A 173 -7.52 25.18 -17.77
C VAL A 173 -6.87 25.14 -19.15
N SER A 174 -5.99 26.11 -19.44
CA SER A 174 -5.31 26.18 -20.74
C SER A 174 -4.23 25.09 -20.89
N ASP A 175 -3.91 24.71 -22.13
CA ASP A 175 -2.84 23.76 -22.43
C ASP A 175 -1.48 24.20 -21.87
N GLU A 176 -1.21 25.52 -21.80
CA GLU A 176 0.03 26.06 -21.23
C GLU A 176 0.08 25.88 -19.71
N GLU A 177 -1.04 26.09 -19.03
CA GLU A 177 -1.14 25.81 -17.59
C GLU A 177 -1.02 24.30 -17.30
N MET A 178 -1.61 23.45 -18.16
CA MET A 178 -1.46 22.00 -18.03
C MET A 178 0.01 21.56 -18.13
N LYS A 179 0.78 22.07 -19.09
CA LYS A 179 2.22 21.79 -19.18
C LYS A 179 2.99 22.19 -17.91
N GLN A 180 2.64 23.33 -17.31
CA GLN A 180 3.24 23.74 -16.04
C GLN A 180 2.92 22.78 -14.91
N ILE A 181 1.66 22.32 -14.80
CA ILE A 181 1.23 21.35 -13.79
C ILE A 181 1.98 20.02 -13.99
N GLU A 182 2.04 19.49 -15.21
CA GLU A 182 2.75 18.25 -15.55
C GLU A 182 4.24 18.30 -15.16
N GLN A 183 4.88 19.44 -15.28
CA GLN A 183 6.29 19.64 -14.93
C GLN A 183 6.55 19.73 -13.42
N CYS A 184 5.56 20.10 -12.62
CA CYS A 184 5.75 20.37 -11.20
C CYS A 184 4.98 19.44 -10.26
N ALA A 185 3.98 18.73 -10.73
CA ALA A 185 3.14 17.86 -9.89
C ALA A 185 3.92 16.68 -9.28
N CYS A 186 4.90 16.14 -10.03
CA CYS A 186 5.74 15.02 -9.60
C CYS A 186 7.23 15.40 -9.73
N PRO A 187 7.83 16.06 -8.73
CA PRO A 187 9.13 16.72 -8.87
C PRO A 187 10.35 15.81 -8.75
N GLY A 188 10.22 14.50 -8.96
CA GLY A 188 11.40 13.63 -8.93
C GLY A 188 11.10 12.17 -8.63
N CYS A 189 12.14 11.46 -8.17
CA CYS A 189 12.01 10.05 -7.78
C CYS A 189 11.30 9.89 -6.42
N GLY A 190 10.70 8.74 -6.24
CA GLY A 190 9.96 8.36 -5.05
C GLY A 190 8.56 7.85 -5.38
N SER A 191 7.91 7.21 -4.42
CA SER A 191 6.46 6.92 -4.48
C SER A 191 5.65 8.22 -4.39
N CYS A 192 4.33 8.17 -4.49
CA CYS A 192 3.50 9.37 -4.42
C CYS A 192 3.80 10.24 -3.19
N SER A 193 3.61 11.56 -3.29
CA SER A 193 3.84 12.48 -2.15
C SER A 193 2.73 12.43 -1.09
N GLY A 194 1.54 11.91 -1.43
CA GLY A 194 0.40 11.71 -0.51
C GLY A 194 0.31 10.30 0.07
N MET A 195 -0.66 10.07 0.93
CA MET A 195 -0.93 8.77 1.56
C MET A 195 -1.82 7.93 0.63
N PHE A 196 -1.29 7.59 -0.54
CA PHE A 196 -1.87 6.64 -1.48
C PHE A 196 -1.42 5.22 -1.14
N THR A 197 -1.74 4.24 -1.97
CA THR A 197 -1.48 2.83 -1.66
C THR A 197 -0.01 2.53 -1.41
N ALA A 198 0.92 3.09 -2.22
CA ALA A 198 2.36 2.88 -2.05
C ALA A 198 2.85 3.30 -0.67
N ASN A 199 2.58 4.54 -0.27
CA ASN A 199 2.99 5.05 1.04
C ASN A 199 2.23 4.41 2.20
N SER A 200 0.94 4.07 2.02
CA SER A 200 0.20 3.28 3.00
C SER A 200 0.90 1.96 3.25
N MET A 201 1.22 1.17 2.22
CA MET A 201 1.89 -0.12 2.40
C MET A 201 3.31 0.01 2.99
N ASN A 202 4.08 1.04 2.59
CA ASN A 202 5.40 1.30 3.18
C ASN A 202 5.30 1.66 4.67
N SER A 203 4.26 2.41 5.06
CA SER A 203 3.94 2.77 6.45
C SER A 203 3.47 1.55 7.26
N LEU A 204 2.61 0.70 6.66
CA LEU A 204 2.13 -0.52 7.30
C LEU A 204 3.24 -1.55 7.49
N THR A 205 4.22 -1.62 6.58
CA THR A 205 5.42 -2.46 6.75
C THR A 205 6.24 -2.02 7.98
N GLU A 206 6.29 -0.70 8.24
CA GLU A 206 6.90 -0.15 9.45
C GLU A 206 6.08 -0.49 10.71
N ALA A 207 4.75 -0.40 10.65
CA ALA A 207 3.86 -0.74 11.76
C ALA A 207 3.86 -2.24 12.10
N ILE A 208 3.89 -3.13 11.08
CA ILE A 208 4.05 -4.58 11.27
C ILE A 208 5.38 -4.90 11.98
N GLY A 209 6.40 -4.06 11.78
CA GLY A 209 7.71 -4.23 12.40
C GLY A 209 8.78 -4.84 11.48
N LEU A 210 8.53 -5.00 10.17
CA LEU A 210 9.46 -5.59 9.21
C LEU A 210 10.44 -4.57 8.60
N SER A 211 10.31 -3.28 8.93
CA SER A 211 11.24 -2.22 8.53
C SER A 211 11.67 -1.37 9.73
N LEU A 212 12.75 -0.61 9.54
CA LEU A 212 13.26 0.32 10.54
C LEU A 212 12.43 1.62 10.57
N PRO A 213 12.47 2.37 11.69
CA PRO A 213 11.79 3.66 11.83
C PRO A 213 12.16 4.66 10.72
N GLY A 214 11.15 5.37 10.23
CA GLY A 214 11.29 6.33 9.12
C GLY A 214 11.13 5.71 7.73
N ASN A 215 10.90 4.40 7.65
CA ASN A 215 10.68 3.72 6.37
C ASN A 215 9.53 4.33 5.56
N GLY A 216 8.41 4.63 6.20
CA GLY A 216 7.22 5.15 5.55
C GLY A 216 7.30 6.64 5.16
N THR A 217 8.21 7.43 5.76
CA THR A 217 8.08 8.89 5.68
C THR A 217 9.33 9.67 5.28
N ILE A 218 10.55 9.12 5.40
CA ILE A 218 11.75 9.81 4.93
C ILE A 218 11.69 9.92 3.40
N LEU A 219 11.89 11.14 2.86
CA LEU A 219 11.85 11.39 1.41
C LEU A 219 12.94 10.63 0.65
N ALA A 220 12.65 10.19 -0.56
CA ALA A 220 13.59 9.49 -1.44
C ALA A 220 14.83 10.32 -1.75
N THR A 221 14.67 11.62 -1.97
CA THR A 221 15.75 12.55 -2.28
C THR A 221 16.62 12.93 -1.08
N HIS A 222 16.14 12.68 0.17
CA HIS A 222 16.88 13.08 1.36
C HIS A 222 18.02 12.09 1.71
N LYS A 223 19.19 12.61 2.11
CA LYS A 223 20.37 11.78 2.46
C LYS A 223 20.09 10.75 3.57
N ASN A 224 19.15 11.03 4.49
CA ASN A 224 18.76 10.10 5.55
C ASN A 224 18.14 8.80 4.99
N ARG A 225 17.59 8.80 3.77
CA ARG A 225 17.12 7.58 3.11
C ARG A 225 18.28 6.62 2.79
N ILE A 226 19.44 7.13 2.36
CA ILE A 226 20.64 6.29 2.15
C ILE A 226 21.10 5.67 3.47
N GLU A 227 21.12 6.44 4.56
CA GLU A 227 21.53 5.93 5.87
C GLU A 227 20.56 4.86 6.39
N LEU A 228 19.26 4.99 6.10
CA LEU A 228 18.27 3.96 6.41
C LEU A 228 18.55 2.65 5.66
N PHE A 229 18.90 2.72 4.36
CA PHE A 229 19.28 1.53 3.58
C PHE A 229 20.52 0.85 4.13
N LYS A 230 21.55 1.61 4.52
CA LYS A 230 22.75 1.06 5.15
C LYS A 230 22.42 0.39 6.50
N ALA A 231 21.56 1.01 7.31
CA ALA A 231 21.11 0.44 8.58
C ALA A 231 20.33 -0.86 8.36
N ALA A 232 19.42 -0.90 7.37
CA ALA A 232 18.66 -2.10 7.02
C ALA A 232 19.57 -3.23 6.50
N ALA A 233 20.57 -2.90 5.69
CA ALA A 233 21.57 -3.85 5.21
C ALA A 233 22.37 -4.49 6.35
N ARG A 234 22.78 -3.68 7.33
CA ARG A 234 23.44 -4.21 8.54
C ARG A 234 22.49 -5.05 9.40
N GLN A 235 21.22 -4.65 9.47
CA GLN A 235 20.23 -5.36 10.28
C GLN A 235 19.92 -6.76 9.72
N VAL A 236 19.77 -6.93 8.40
CA VAL A 236 19.50 -8.26 7.81
C VAL A 236 20.64 -9.24 8.07
N VAL A 237 21.89 -8.77 8.03
CA VAL A 237 23.05 -9.61 8.35
C VAL A 237 23.03 -10.02 9.82
N LYS A 238 22.76 -9.09 10.74
CA LYS A 238 22.61 -9.42 12.18
C LYS A 238 21.51 -10.45 12.41
N ASN A 239 20.36 -10.29 11.77
CA ASN A 239 19.24 -11.22 11.91
C ASN A 239 19.58 -12.61 11.33
N ALA A 240 20.32 -12.65 10.22
CA ALA A 240 20.80 -13.93 9.68
C ALA A 240 21.68 -14.67 10.71
N TYR A 241 22.65 -14.01 11.31
CA TYR A 241 23.48 -14.62 12.34
C TYR A 241 22.67 -14.98 13.58
N ALA A 242 21.78 -14.12 14.07
CA ALA A 242 20.91 -14.41 15.21
C ALA A 242 20.10 -15.69 14.98
N TYR A 243 19.53 -15.89 13.79
CA TYR A 243 18.79 -17.10 13.47
C TYR A 243 19.72 -18.33 13.33
N TYR A 244 20.74 -18.26 12.45
CA TYR A 244 21.54 -19.43 12.10
C TYR A 244 22.55 -19.82 13.20
N GLU A 245 23.16 -18.87 13.88
CA GLU A 245 24.16 -19.15 14.93
C GLU A 245 23.53 -19.32 16.31
N ASP A 246 22.63 -18.39 16.69
CA ASP A 246 22.06 -18.34 18.03
C ASP A 246 20.72 -19.08 18.16
N GLY A 247 20.04 -19.34 17.04
CA GLY A 247 18.73 -20.00 16.99
C GLY A 247 17.59 -19.08 17.42
N ASP A 248 17.76 -17.78 17.23
CA ASP A 248 16.72 -16.79 17.54
C ASP A 248 15.67 -16.76 16.43
N GLU A 249 14.55 -17.42 16.66
CA GLU A 249 13.41 -17.43 15.73
C GLU A 249 12.58 -16.13 15.76
N SER A 250 12.80 -15.25 16.74
CA SER A 250 12.05 -13.99 16.85
C SER A 250 12.32 -13.04 15.68
N VAL A 251 13.41 -13.24 14.94
CA VAL A 251 13.78 -12.45 13.75
C VAL A 251 13.10 -12.92 12.45
N LEU A 252 12.34 -14.02 12.52
CA LEU A 252 11.63 -14.55 11.35
C LEU A 252 10.37 -13.74 11.03
N PRO A 253 10.04 -13.50 9.75
CA PRO A 253 8.89 -12.69 9.34
C PRO A 253 7.56 -13.09 9.98
N ARG A 254 7.24 -14.39 10.07
CA ARG A 254 5.97 -14.85 10.66
C ARG A 254 5.92 -14.64 12.18
N ASN A 255 7.07 -14.56 12.86
CA ASN A 255 7.14 -14.30 14.29
C ASN A 255 7.08 -12.79 14.61
N ILE A 256 7.38 -11.94 13.62
CA ILE A 256 7.20 -10.48 13.68
C ILE A 256 5.79 -10.10 13.24
N ALA A 257 5.35 -10.57 12.07
CA ALA A 257 4.04 -10.30 11.49
C ALA A 257 2.95 -11.19 12.13
N THR A 258 2.77 -11.07 13.42
CA THR A 258 1.74 -11.75 14.20
C THR A 258 0.36 -11.13 13.94
N ARG A 259 -0.71 -11.79 14.41
CA ARG A 259 -2.06 -11.22 14.37
C ARG A 259 -2.11 -9.82 14.99
N ASP A 260 -1.48 -9.60 16.14
CA ASP A 260 -1.44 -8.30 16.79
C ASP A 260 -0.70 -7.24 15.97
N ALA A 261 0.37 -7.62 15.24
CA ALA A 261 1.06 -6.74 14.33
C ALA A 261 0.17 -6.33 13.15
N PHE A 262 -0.66 -7.25 12.60
CA PHE A 262 -1.66 -6.92 11.58
C PHE A 262 -2.76 -6.01 12.12
N LEU A 263 -3.24 -6.24 13.35
CA LEU A 263 -4.21 -5.36 14.01
C LEU A 263 -3.63 -3.96 14.21
N ASN A 264 -2.38 -3.83 14.67
CA ASN A 264 -1.68 -2.55 14.81
C ASN A 264 -1.56 -1.82 13.46
N ALA A 265 -1.18 -2.55 12.41
CA ALA A 265 -1.06 -2.00 11.07
C ALA A 265 -2.41 -1.48 10.54
N MET A 266 -3.48 -2.27 10.70
CA MET A 266 -4.82 -1.83 10.28
C MET A 266 -5.33 -0.65 11.13
N THR A 267 -5.03 -0.63 12.43
CA THR A 267 -5.34 0.50 13.31
C THR A 267 -4.64 1.77 12.84
N LEU A 268 -3.36 1.68 12.45
CA LEU A 268 -2.63 2.79 11.84
C LEU A 268 -3.29 3.26 10.53
N ASP A 269 -3.64 2.33 9.65
CA ASP A 269 -4.25 2.65 8.35
C ASP A 269 -5.55 3.42 8.49
N ILE A 270 -6.41 2.98 9.41
CA ILE A 270 -7.66 3.66 9.76
C ILE A 270 -7.39 5.05 10.33
N ALA A 271 -6.41 5.18 11.25
CA ALA A 271 -6.10 6.44 11.91
C ALA A 271 -5.47 7.48 10.98
N MET A 272 -4.78 7.06 9.93
CA MET A 272 -4.17 7.97 8.94
C MET A 272 -5.02 8.16 7.67
N GLY A 273 -6.20 7.53 7.60
CA GLY A 273 -7.05 7.57 6.41
C GLY A 273 -6.33 7.06 5.17
N GLY A 274 -5.69 5.91 5.28
CA GLY A 274 -4.91 5.28 4.23
C GLY A 274 -5.73 4.80 3.04
N SER A 275 -5.12 4.04 2.16
CA SER A 275 -5.77 3.53 0.95
C SER A 275 -6.67 2.33 1.26
N THR A 276 -7.85 2.23 0.63
CA THR A 276 -8.70 1.03 0.72
C THR A 276 -8.03 -0.23 0.15
N ASN A 277 -7.04 -0.06 -0.74
CA ASN A 277 -6.27 -1.19 -1.28
C ASN A 277 -5.45 -1.93 -0.22
N THR A 278 -5.10 -1.28 0.88
CA THR A 278 -4.40 -1.92 2.01
C THR A 278 -5.19 -3.05 2.62
N VAL A 279 -6.52 -2.97 2.61
CA VAL A 279 -7.41 -4.06 3.06
C VAL A 279 -7.13 -5.34 2.26
N LEU A 280 -7.13 -5.26 0.91
CA LEU A 280 -6.77 -6.41 0.06
C LEU A 280 -5.37 -6.94 0.36
N HIS A 281 -4.42 -6.02 0.56
CA HIS A 281 -3.02 -6.40 0.70
C HIS A 281 -2.71 -7.00 2.07
N LEU A 282 -3.27 -6.45 3.16
CA LEU A 282 -3.09 -7.00 4.50
C LEU A 282 -3.76 -8.38 4.63
N LEU A 283 -4.96 -8.57 4.08
CA LEU A 283 -5.63 -9.88 4.04
C LEU A 283 -4.77 -10.91 3.28
N ALA A 284 -4.20 -10.53 2.13
CA ALA A 284 -3.33 -11.40 1.36
C ALA A 284 -2.06 -11.79 2.12
N VAL A 285 -1.38 -10.81 2.74
CA VAL A 285 -0.15 -11.06 3.51
C VAL A 285 -0.44 -11.87 4.78
N ALA A 286 -1.55 -11.61 5.47
CA ALA A 286 -1.96 -12.36 6.65
C ALA A 286 -2.27 -13.83 6.32
N GLN A 287 -2.91 -14.10 5.16
CA GLN A 287 -3.12 -15.46 4.68
C GLN A 287 -1.79 -16.20 4.47
N GLU A 288 -0.81 -15.58 3.82
CA GLU A 288 0.53 -16.16 3.61
C GLU A 288 1.30 -16.35 4.93
N ALA A 289 1.05 -15.49 5.91
CA ALA A 289 1.64 -15.60 7.24
C ALA A 289 0.98 -16.72 8.09
N GLY A 290 -0.21 -17.18 7.72
CA GLY A 290 -1.05 -18.04 8.54
C GLY A 290 -1.64 -17.32 9.76
N ALA A 291 -1.74 -15.99 9.70
CA ALA A 291 -2.33 -15.16 10.76
C ALA A 291 -3.87 -15.10 10.61
N ASP A 292 -4.58 -15.31 11.72
CA ASP A 292 -6.05 -15.22 11.76
C ASP A 292 -6.49 -13.75 11.80
N PHE A 293 -6.40 -13.06 10.65
CA PHE A 293 -6.80 -11.67 10.43
C PHE A 293 -7.82 -11.59 9.30
N LYS A 294 -8.99 -11.00 9.54
CA LYS A 294 -10.17 -11.06 8.68
C LYS A 294 -10.87 -9.72 8.51
N MET A 295 -11.83 -9.65 7.59
CA MET A 295 -12.68 -8.46 7.36
C MET A 295 -13.43 -8.03 8.62
N GLU A 296 -13.87 -8.97 9.47
CA GLU A 296 -14.54 -8.69 10.74
C GLU A 296 -13.64 -7.93 11.73
N ASP A 297 -12.33 -8.23 11.76
CA ASP A 297 -11.36 -7.50 12.56
C ASP A 297 -11.26 -6.04 12.07
N ILE A 298 -11.25 -5.84 10.75
CA ILE A 298 -11.19 -4.50 10.13
C ILE A 298 -12.45 -3.70 10.47
N ASP A 299 -13.65 -4.31 10.38
CA ASP A 299 -14.89 -3.67 10.80
C ASP A 299 -14.86 -3.25 12.26
N GLN A 300 -14.44 -4.16 13.16
CA GLN A 300 -14.36 -3.87 14.59
C GLN A 300 -13.39 -2.72 14.90
N LEU A 301 -12.22 -2.68 14.25
CA LEU A 301 -11.25 -1.60 14.40
C LEU A 301 -11.81 -0.27 13.88
N SER A 302 -12.46 -0.28 12.72
CA SER A 302 -13.02 0.92 12.10
C SER A 302 -14.08 1.64 12.93
N ARG A 303 -14.70 0.92 13.87
CA ARG A 303 -15.70 1.47 14.81
C ARG A 303 -15.08 2.13 16.06
N LYS A 304 -13.79 1.89 16.32
CA LYS A 304 -13.12 2.32 17.57
C LYS A 304 -11.99 3.31 17.33
N VAL A 305 -11.36 3.23 16.17
CA VAL A 305 -10.14 3.98 15.85
C VAL A 305 -10.50 5.33 15.24
N PRO A 306 -10.13 6.45 15.87
CA PRO A 306 -10.37 7.77 15.30
C PRO A 306 -9.37 8.11 14.18
N CYS A 307 -9.71 9.09 13.34
CA CYS A 307 -8.78 9.62 12.34
C CYS A 307 -7.88 10.68 13.00
N LEU A 308 -6.59 10.35 13.19
CA LEU A 308 -5.61 11.19 13.86
C LEU A 308 -4.70 11.96 12.90
N CYS A 309 -4.61 11.52 11.63
CA CYS A 309 -3.77 12.14 10.63
C CYS A 309 -4.50 12.21 9.29
N LYS A 310 -4.47 13.37 8.63
CA LYS A 310 -4.99 13.53 7.28
C LYS A 310 -3.91 14.06 6.37
N LEU A 311 -3.63 13.32 5.31
CA LEU A 311 -2.65 13.68 4.27
C LEU A 311 -3.34 13.75 2.90
N SER A 312 -2.69 14.35 1.90
CA SER A 312 -3.18 14.27 0.52
C SER A 312 -3.52 12.80 0.18
N PRO A 313 -4.66 12.52 -0.48
CA PRO A 313 -5.63 13.45 -1.07
C PRO A 313 -6.76 13.90 -0.12
N ASN A 314 -6.75 13.47 1.15
CA ASN A 314 -7.81 13.79 2.12
C ASN A 314 -7.72 15.25 2.63
N THR A 315 -6.61 15.93 2.35
CA THR A 315 -6.37 17.36 2.61
C THR A 315 -5.36 17.91 1.61
N GLN A 316 -5.46 19.19 1.30
CA GLN A 316 -4.48 19.93 0.51
C GLN A 316 -3.30 20.44 1.39
N LYS A 317 -3.47 20.45 2.73
CA LYS A 317 -2.53 21.09 3.66
C LYS A 317 -1.28 20.27 3.91
N TYR A 318 -1.41 18.95 4.00
CA TYR A 318 -0.35 18.04 4.42
C TYR A 318 -0.10 16.93 3.41
N SER A 319 1.17 16.60 3.22
CA SER A 319 1.65 15.43 2.49
C SER A 319 2.51 14.55 3.43
N VAL A 320 3.13 13.50 2.91
CA VAL A 320 3.94 12.58 3.74
C VAL A 320 5.14 13.27 4.39
N GLN A 321 5.71 14.31 3.76
CA GLN A 321 6.81 15.07 4.33
C GLN A 321 6.43 15.85 5.60
N GLU A 322 5.20 16.37 5.69
CA GLU A 322 4.70 17.01 6.92
C GLU A 322 4.40 15.98 8.01
N CYS A 323 3.93 14.78 7.62
CA CYS A 323 3.80 13.66 8.57
C CYS A 323 5.16 13.27 9.16
N ASN A 324 6.22 13.21 8.33
CA ASN A 324 7.58 12.98 8.83
C ASN A 324 7.98 14.01 9.87
N ARG A 325 7.80 15.31 9.58
CA ARG A 325 8.06 16.42 10.50
C ARG A 325 7.32 16.31 11.83
N ALA A 326 6.14 15.68 11.83
CA ALA A 326 5.28 15.48 13.01
C ALA A 326 5.61 14.21 13.81
N GLY A 327 6.69 13.49 13.50
CA GLY A 327 7.10 12.23 14.16
C GLY A 327 6.82 10.97 13.37
N GLY A 328 6.38 11.10 12.11
CA GLY A 328 6.20 9.99 11.18
C GLY A 328 5.21 8.94 11.67
N ILE A 329 5.44 7.70 11.25
CA ILE A 329 4.56 6.57 11.56
C ILE A 329 4.55 6.25 13.05
N LEU A 330 5.72 6.29 13.70
CA LEU A 330 5.80 6.07 15.14
C LEU A 330 5.09 7.16 15.95
N GLY A 331 5.03 8.40 15.44
CA GLY A 331 4.26 9.47 16.05
C GLY A 331 2.75 9.17 16.09
N ILE A 332 2.18 8.66 14.99
CA ILE A 332 0.76 8.26 14.94
C ILE A 332 0.53 7.05 15.86
N LEU A 333 1.40 6.04 15.80
CA LEU A 333 1.31 4.86 16.65
C LEU A 333 1.42 5.20 18.13
N ASN A 334 2.24 6.18 18.50
CA ASN A 334 2.37 6.64 19.89
C ASN A 334 1.06 7.27 20.40
N GLU A 335 0.38 8.11 19.60
CA GLU A 335 -0.93 8.63 19.99
C GLU A 335 -1.99 7.52 20.12
N LEU A 336 -1.99 6.53 19.21
CA LEU A 336 -2.85 5.36 19.33
C LEU A 336 -2.56 4.51 20.56
N ASN A 337 -1.28 4.35 20.92
CA ASN A 337 -0.85 3.62 22.11
C ASN A 337 -1.29 4.30 23.41
N LYS A 338 -1.21 5.64 23.49
CA LYS A 338 -1.74 6.43 24.61
C LYS A 338 -3.23 6.16 24.84
N GLY A 339 -3.97 5.84 23.77
CA GLY A 339 -5.37 5.46 23.82
C GLY A 339 -5.65 3.99 24.07
N GLY A 340 -4.63 3.15 24.22
CA GLY A 340 -4.80 1.70 24.37
C GLY A 340 -5.39 0.99 23.13
N LEU A 341 -5.20 1.57 21.94
CA LEU A 341 -5.77 1.07 20.69
C LEU A 341 -4.87 0.09 19.96
N ILE A 342 -3.61 -0.05 20.36
CA ILE A 342 -2.62 -0.96 19.77
C ILE A 342 -1.90 -1.79 20.82
N ASN A 343 -1.25 -2.87 20.40
CA ASN A 343 -0.39 -3.69 21.25
C ASN A 343 1.08 -3.28 21.06
N GLY A 344 1.65 -2.54 22.01
CA GLY A 344 3.03 -2.08 21.97
C GLY A 344 4.07 -3.17 22.24
N ALA A 345 3.68 -4.35 22.74
CA ALA A 345 4.60 -5.44 23.08
C ALA A 345 5.05 -6.25 21.85
N VAL A 346 4.49 -6.02 20.66
CA VAL A 346 4.88 -6.73 19.42
C VAL A 346 6.36 -6.51 19.11
N LYS A 347 7.02 -7.57 18.66
CA LYS A 347 8.44 -7.53 18.28
C LYS A 347 8.61 -6.94 16.88
N ARG A 348 9.78 -6.34 16.67
CA ARG A 348 10.20 -5.72 15.42
C ARG A 348 11.51 -6.33 14.92
N VAL A 349 11.79 -6.08 13.65
CA VAL A 349 12.96 -6.62 12.93
C VAL A 349 14.31 -6.28 13.56
N ASP A 350 14.38 -5.22 14.36
CA ASP A 350 15.57 -4.78 15.09
C ASP A 350 15.69 -5.37 16.51
N GLY A 351 14.81 -6.32 16.84
CA GLY A 351 14.77 -7.00 18.14
C GLY A 351 14.11 -6.20 19.26
N LYS A 352 13.64 -4.97 18.97
CA LYS A 352 12.92 -4.11 19.93
C LYS A 352 11.42 -4.42 19.92
N THR A 353 10.73 -4.01 20.97
CA THR A 353 9.28 -3.93 20.96
C THR A 353 8.83 -2.62 20.31
N LEU A 354 7.57 -2.55 19.91
CA LEU A 354 6.98 -1.32 19.39
C LEU A 354 6.97 -0.21 20.46
N ASP A 355 6.72 -0.54 21.73
CA ASP A 355 6.79 0.40 22.86
C ASP A 355 8.18 1.02 23.02
N GLU A 356 9.24 0.20 22.94
CA GLU A 356 10.62 0.69 23.02
C GLU A 356 10.94 1.65 21.88
N GLN A 357 10.43 1.38 20.67
CA GLN A 357 10.63 2.25 19.51
C GLN A 357 9.81 3.53 19.62
N MET A 358 8.53 3.45 19.98
CA MET A 358 7.71 4.65 20.19
C MET A 358 8.32 5.58 21.24
N LYS A 359 8.83 5.04 22.35
CA LYS A 359 9.50 5.82 23.38
C LYS A 359 10.78 6.49 22.87
N LYS A 360 11.61 5.75 22.10
CA LYS A 360 12.87 6.29 21.56
C LYS A 360 12.63 7.39 20.53
N TYR A 361 11.62 7.25 19.70
CA TYR A 361 11.33 8.17 18.58
C TYR A 361 10.23 9.19 18.89
N ASP A 362 9.83 9.35 20.16
CA ASP A 362 8.87 10.36 20.58
C ASP A 362 9.49 11.77 20.51
N ILE A 363 8.89 12.62 19.68
CA ILE A 363 9.29 14.03 19.53
C ILE A 363 8.53 15.00 20.45
N THR A 364 7.58 14.49 21.24
CA THR A 364 6.77 15.30 22.17
C THR A 364 7.32 15.29 23.59
N GLY A 365 8.33 14.46 23.86
CA GLY A 365 9.02 14.38 25.13
C GLY A 365 9.90 15.59 25.45
N ALA A 366 10.36 15.70 26.68
CA ALA A 366 11.25 16.80 27.12
C ALA A 366 12.64 16.73 26.47
N GLU A 367 13.09 15.55 26.14
CA GLU A 367 14.36 15.30 25.43
C GLU A 367 14.06 14.42 24.21
N ILE A 368 14.55 14.82 23.05
CA ILE A 368 14.40 14.10 21.79
C ILE A 368 15.69 13.30 21.54
N ASP A 369 15.53 11.99 21.23
CA ASP A 369 16.66 11.15 20.84
C ASP A 369 17.34 11.74 19.58
N PRO A 370 18.68 11.84 19.52
CA PRO A 370 19.39 12.43 18.39
C PRO A 370 19.10 11.75 17.04
N GLU A 371 18.77 10.47 17.01
CA GLU A 371 18.40 9.77 15.79
C GLU A 371 16.97 10.15 15.36
N ALA A 372 16.04 10.26 16.29
CA ALA A 372 14.68 10.74 16.03
C ALA A 372 14.72 12.18 15.49
N ASP A 373 15.47 13.06 16.15
CA ASP A 373 15.68 14.44 15.73
C ASP A 373 16.21 14.51 14.29
N ARG A 374 17.27 13.77 13.98
CA ARG A 374 17.85 13.68 12.64
C ARG A 374 16.85 13.21 11.58
N ILE A 375 16.03 12.21 11.89
CA ILE A 375 15.05 11.65 10.94
C ILE A 375 13.90 12.62 10.69
N TYR A 376 13.33 13.19 11.72
CA TYR A 376 12.10 13.98 11.62
C TYR A 376 12.34 15.43 11.21
N HIS A 377 13.56 15.93 11.33
CA HIS A 377 13.96 17.21 10.72
C HIS A 377 14.21 17.13 9.21
N SER A 378 14.14 15.95 8.59
CA SER A 378 14.31 15.80 7.13
C SER A 378 13.25 16.59 6.36
N ALA A 379 13.66 17.62 5.62
CA ALA A 379 12.80 18.51 4.86
C ALA A 379 12.90 18.25 3.34
N PRO A 380 11.92 18.69 2.52
CA PRO A 380 12.03 18.65 1.07
C PRO A 380 13.09 19.65 0.56
N GLY A 381 13.86 19.22 -0.43
CA GLY A 381 14.86 20.08 -1.09
C GLY A 381 14.25 21.07 -2.09
N ARG A 382 13.00 20.86 -2.48
CA ARG A 382 12.22 21.70 -3.41
C ARG A 382 12.89 21.91 -4.77
N LYS A 383 13.59 20.86 -5.24
CA LYS A 383 14.25 20.84 -6.55
C LYS A 383 13.95 19.51 -7.22
N PHE A 384 13.74 19.54 -8.53
CA PHE A 384 13.61 18.32 -9.31
C PHE A 384 14.88 17.47 -9.16
N SER A 385 14.71 16.19 -8.78
CA SER A 385 15.79 15.23 -8.71
C SER A 385 15.29 13.80 -8.85
N THR A 386 15.94 13.02 -9.69
CA THR A 386 15.72 11.58 -9.84
C THR A 386 16.76 10.75 -9.07
N GLN A 387 17.62 11.41 -8.29
CA GLN A 387 18.71 10.78 -7.54
C GLN A 387 18.37 10.70 -6.06
N MET A 388 18.48 9.50 -5.48
CA MET A 388 18.34 9.30 -4.05
C MET A 388 19.43 10.03 -3.25
N GLY A 389 19.03 10.60 -2.11
CA GLY A 389 19.98 11.26 -1.21
C GLY A 389 20.65 12.50 -1.79
N SER A 390 20.08 13.10 -2.84
CA SER A 390 20.65 14.26 -3.53
C SER A 390 20.56 15.57 -2.75
N GLN A 391 19.85 15.58 -1.61
CA GLN A 391 19.66 16.79 -0.80
C GLN A 391 19.67 16.44 0.71
N ASP A 392 19.89 17.47 1.56
CA ASP A 392 19.99 17.36 3.01
C ASP A 392 19.28 18.50 3.75
N ALA A 393 18.24 19.06 3.13
CA ALA A 393 17.43 20.12 3.72
C ALA A 393 16.82 19.70 5.05
N GLN A 394 16.66 20.65 5.96
CA GLN A 394 16.10 20.42 7.28
C GLN A 394 14.97 21.42 7.56
N TRP A 395 13.97 20.98 8.31
CA TRP A 395 12.96 21.84 8.87
C TRP A 395 13.58 22.73 9.98
N GLU A 396 13.10 23.97 10.13
CA GLU A 396 13.51 24.85 11.21
C GLU A 396 13.05 24.35 12.59
N SER A 397 11.93 23.63 12.62
CA SER A 397 11.33 23.04 13.84
C SER A 397 10.50 21.82 13.50
N LEU A 398 10.35 20.90 14.45
CA LEU A 398 9.40 19.79 14.40
C LEU A 398 7.95 20.29 14.59
N ASP A 399 6.98 19.50 14.12
CA ASP A 399 5.56 19.71 14.37
C ASP A 399 5.12 18.86 15.57
N THR A 400 5.14 19.47 16.75
CA THR A 400 4.71 18.83 18.02
C THR A 400 3.28 19.21 18.41
N ASP A 401 2.58 20.00 17.60
CA ASP A 401 1.20 20.42 17.85
C ASP A 401 0.23 19.25 17.63
N ARG A 402 -0.29 18.71 18.73
CA ARG A 402 -1.25 17.60 18.70
C ARG A 402 -2.71 18.05 18.66
N GLU A 403 -2.96 19.33 18.74
CA GLU A 403 -4.30 19.92 18.61
C GLU A 403 -4.61 20.30 17.16
N ASN A 404 -3.72 21.06 16.50
CA ASN A 404 -3.96 21.66 15.18
C ASN A 404 -2.95 21.22 14.11
N GLY A 405 -1.94 20.41 14.50
CA GLY A 405 -0.87 19.93 13.64
C GLY A 405 -1.29 18.83 12.66
N CYS A 406 -0.28 18.25 12.01
CA CYS A 406 -0.47 17.16 11.05
C CYS A 406 -0.96 15.87 11.73
N ILE A 407 -0.32 15.49 12.85
CA ILE A 407 -0.72 14.36 13.69
C ILE A 407 -1.41 14.95 14.91
N ARG A 408 -2.63 14.52 15.17
CA ARG A 408 -3.45 14.96 16.31
C ARG A 408 -3.55 13.86 17.36
N ASP A 409 -3.80 14.26 18.60
CA ASP A 409 -4.14 13.30 19.64
C ASP A 409 -5.62 12.86 19.57
N LEU A 410 -6.02 12.01 20.51
CA LEU A 410 -7.37 11.44 20.56
C LEU A 410 -8.47 12.46 20.84
N GLU A 411 -8.15 13.51 21.60
CA GLU A 411 -9.11 14.56 21.96
C GLU A 411 -9.43 15.43 20.74
N TYR A 412 -8.41 15.76 19.95
CA TYR A 412 -8.49 16.64 18.78
C TYR A 412 -8.55 15.90 17.44
N ALA A 413 -8.88 14.60 17.48
CA ALA A 413 -9.00 13.78 16.27
C ALA A 413 -9.85 14.46 15.18
N TYR A 414 -9.47 14.31 13.91
CA TYR A 414 -10.22 14.87 12.78
C TYR A 414 -11.65 14.33 12.70
N THR A 415 -11.83 13.06 13.04
CA THR A 415 -13.14 12.40 13.18
C THR A 415 -13.04 11.34 14.27
N LYS A 416 -14.12 11.12 15.02
CA LYS A 416 -14.19 10.05 16.04
C LYS A 416 -14.31 8.66 15.41
N ASP A 417 -14.98 8.56 14.25
CA ASP A 417 -14.94 7.38 13.39
C ASP A 417 -13.69 7.42 12.53
N GLY A 418 -13.13 6.24 12.25
CA GLY A 418 -11.92 6.10 11.46
C GLY A 418 -12.05 6.58 10.03
N GLY A 419 -10.91 6.68 9.34
CA GLY A 419 -10.85 7.10 7.94
C GLY A 419 -11.31 6.04 6.93
N LEU A 420 -11.69 4.84 7.39
CA LEU A 420 -12.10 3.70 6.57
C LEU A 420 -13.20 2.93 7.29
N ALA A 421 -14.16 2.38 6.55
CA ALA A 421 -15.21 1.54 7.09
C ALA A 421 -15.53 0.35 6.19
N VAL A 422 -16.00 -0.74 6.81
CA VAL A 422 -16.56 -1.91 6.12
C VAL A 422 -18.06 -1.85 6.24
N LEU A 423 -18.78 -2.07 5.11
CA LEU A 423 -20.23 -2.15 5.10
C LEU A 423 -20.67 -3.54 4.62
N PHE A 424 -21.82 -3.98 5.12
CA PHE A 424 -22.46 -5.25 4.77
C PHE A 424 -23.90 -5.02 4.33
N GLY A 425 -24.47 -5.98 3.61
CA GLY A 425 -25.88 -5.93 3.22
C GLY A 425 -26.20 -6.87 2.07
N ASN A 426 -27.41 -6.75 1.52
CA ASN A 426 -27.85 -7.65 0.47
C ASN A 426 -27.09 -7.48 -0.85
N ILE A 427 -26.39 -6.35 -1.06
CA ILE A 427 -25.50 -6.13 -2.18
C ILE A 427 -24.09 -6.69 -1.89
N ALA A 428 -23.60 -6.56 -0.65
CA ALA A 428 -22.26 -6.89 -0.23
C ALA A 428 -22.29 -7.88 0.96
N GLN A 429 -22.65 -9.13 0.69
CA GLN A 429 -22.85 -10.15 1.71
C GLN A 429 -21.55 -10.49 2.47
N ASN A 430 -20.41 -10.45 1.80
CA ASN A 430 -19.07 -10.66 2.38
C ASN A 430 -18.35 -9.34 2.70
N GLY A 431 -19.05 -8.20 2.56
CA GLY A 431 -18.55 -6.89 2.86
C GLY A 431 -18.06 -6.09 1.64
N CYS A 432 -17.87 -4.82 1.86
CA CYS A 432 -17.28 -3.84 0.96
C CYS A 432 -16.58 -2.75 1.76
N VAL A 433 -15.80 -1.90 1.11
CA VAL A 433 -14.95 -0.93 1.79
C VAL A 433 -15.23 0.48 1.29
N VAL A 434 -15.28 1.44 2.22
CA VAL A 434 -15.41 2.87 1.94
C VAL A 434 -14.34 3.67 2.70
N LYS A 435 -13.74 4.65 2.03
CA LYS A 435 -12.81 5.62 2.64
C LYS A 435 -13.61 6.78 3.22
N THR A 436 -14.03 6.65 4.46
CA THR A 436 -14.88 7.63 5.16
C THR A 436 -14.20 8.98 5.36
N ALA A 437 -12.87 9.02 5.48
CA ALA A 437 -12.10 10.26 5.57
C ALA A 437 -12.30 11.20 4.37
N GLY A 438 -12.71 10.68 3.23
CA GLY A 438 -12.99 11.44 2.00
C GLY A 438 -14.46 11.69 1.71
N VAL A 439 -15.40 11.25 2.57
CA VAL A 439 -16.84 11.38 2.38
C VAL A 439 -17.36 12.60 3.14
N ASP A 440 -18.12 13.47 2.46
CA ASP A 440 -18.83 14.56 3.13
C ASP A 440 -19.92 13.96 4.04
N PRO A 441 -20.04 14.40 5.31
CA PRO A 441 -21.06 13.90 6.23
C PRO A 441 -22.50 13.92 5.71
N VAL A 442 -22.83 14.80 4.78
CA VAL A 442 -24.14 14.87 4.15
C VAL A 442 -24.50 13.58 3.41
N LEU A 443 -23.51 12.83 2.94
CA LEU A 443 -23.67 11.57 2.21
C LEU A 443 -23.53 10.32 3.10
N TRP A 444 -23.38 10.46 4.41
CA TRP A 444 -23.29 9.30 5.31
C TRP A 444 -24.58 8.47 5.34
N HIS A 445 -25.69 9.10 5.02
CA HIS A 445 -26.99 8.46 4.75
C HIS A 445 -27.38 8.80 3.31
N PHE A 446 -27.30 7.84 2.43
CA PHE A 446 -27.61 8.03 1.01
C PHE A 446 -28.72 7.09 0.57
N GLU A 447 -29.66 7.61 -0.20
CA GLU A 447 -30.68 6.84 -0.90
C GLU A 447 -30.88 7.44 -2.30
N GLY A 448 -30.71 6.59 -3.34
CA GLY A 448 -30.87 7.07 -4.71
C GLY A 448 -30.99 5.95 -5.73
N PRO A 449 -31.50 6.28 -6.94
CA PRO A 449 -31.65 5.31 -8.02
C PRO A 449 -30.31 4.90 -8.61
N ALA A 450 -30.20 3.63 -8.97
CA ALA A 450 -29.02 3.08 -9.63
C ALA A 450 -28.94 3.52 -11.09
N VAL A 451 -27.73 3.87 -11.55
CA VAL A 451 -27.35 4.02 -12.96
C VAL A 451 -26.21 3.03 -13.22
N CYS A 452 -26.51 1.97 -13.99
CA CYS A 452 -25.65 0.80 -14.11
C CYS A 452 -24.74 0.85 -15.33
N PHE A 453 -23.48 0.47 -15.11
CA PHE A 453 -22.45 0.32 -16.13
C PHE A 453 -21.72 -1.01 -15.91
N ASP A 454 -21.28 -1.66 -16.98
CA ASP A 454 -20.55 -2.93 -16.90
C ASP A 454 -19.02 -2.78 -17.17
N SER A 455 -18.53 -1.54 -17.17
CA SER A 455 -17.12 -1.20 -17.23
C SER A 455 -16.84 0.22 -16.71
N GLN A 456 -15.57 0.46 -16.34
CA GLN A 456 -15.08 1.81 -16.03
C GLN A 456 -15.24 2.77 -17.21
N GLU A 457 -14.93 2.28 -18.42
CA GLU A 457 -14.94 3.06 -19.64
C GLU A 457 -16.36 3.58 -19.93
N ASP A 458 -17.37 2.69 -19.90
CA ASP A 458 -18.78 3.05 -20.09
C ASP A 458 -19.29 4.01 -19.00
N ALA A 459 -18.82 3.81 -17.75
CA ALA A 459 -19.17 4.71 -16.67
C ALA A 459 -18.58 6.11 -16.89
N CYS A 460 -17.32 6.22 -17.31
CA CYS A 460 -16.69 7.50 -17.65
C CYS A 460 -17.45 8.23 -18.76
N GLU A 461 -17.78 7.54 -19.85
CA GLU A 461 -18.56 8.11 -20.95
C GLU A 461 -19.96 8.53 -20.48
N GLY A 462 -20.63 7.70 -19.70
CA GLY A 462 -21.96 7.98 -19.17
C GLY A 462 -22.00 9.18 -18.22
N ILE A 463 -20.99 9.31 -17.33
CA ILE A 463 -20.88 10.44 -16.41
C ILE A 463 -20.66 11.73 -17.20
N LEU A 464 -19.68 11.79 -18.10
CA LEU A 464 -19.39 12.96 -18.91
C LEU A 464 -20.53 13.28 -19.89
N GLY A 465 -21.17 12.25 -20.45
CA GLY A 465 -22.31 12.37 -21.38
C GLY A 465 -23.64 12.77 -20.74
N GLY A 466 -23.68 12.98 -19.40
CA GLY A 466 -24.85 13.47 -18.69
C GLY A 466 -25.92 12.42 -18.36
N LYS A 467 -25.59 11.11 -18.38
CA LYS A 467 -26.51 10.05 -17.92
C LYS A 467 -26.69 10.05 -16.40
N VAL A 468 -25.71 10.56 -15.66
CA VAL A 468 -25.72 10.61 -14.19
C VAL A 468 -26.18 11.99 -13.75
N ASN A 469 -27.16 12.04 -12.86
CA ASN A 469 -27.77 13.25 -12.31
C ASN A 469 -27.56 13.34 -10.79
N SER A 470 -27.87 14.49 -10.20
CA SER A 470 -27.88 14.67 -8.75
C SER A 470 -28.76 13.62 -8.05
N GLY A 471 -28.24 12.98 -7.03
CA GLY A 471 -28.93 11.94 -6.25
C GLY A 471 -28.81 10.51 -6.79
N ASP A 472 -28.15 10.30 -7.93
CA ASP A 472 -27.96 8.96 -8.49
C ASP A 472 -26.86 8.17 -7.77
N CYS A 473 -27.02 6.84 -7.77
CA CYS A 473 -25.98 5.88 -7.41
C CYS A 473 -25.40 5.25 -8.68
N VAL A 474 -24.17 5.59 -9.00
CA VAL A 474 -23.42 4.95 -10.10
C VAL A 474 -23.02 3.54 -9.68
N VAL A 475 -23.42 2.53 -10.45
CA VAL A 475 -23.10 1.11 -10.19
C VAL A 475 -22.21 0.58 -11.30
N ILE A 476 -20.96 0.25 -10.98
CA ILE A 476 -19.99 -0.32 -11.94
C ILE A 476 -19.76 -1.78 -11.57
N THR A 477 -20.10 -2.70 -12.47
CA THR A 477 -19.99 -4.14 -12.24
C THR A 477 -18.94 -4.80 -13.13
N HIS A 478 -18.58 -6.05 -12.82
CA HIS A 478 -17.62 -6.85 -13.58
C HIS A 478 -16.21 -6.22 -13.64
N GLU A 479 -15.84 -5.46 -12.62
CA GLU A 479 -14.49 -4.91 -12.43
C GLU A 479 -13.76 -5.56 -11.23
N GLY A 480 -14.33 -6.64 -10.67
CA GLY A 480 -13.74 -7.42 -9.59
C GLY A 480 -12.54 -8.28 -10.01
N PRO A 481 -11.99 -9.08 -9.07
CA PRO A 481 -10.82 -9.93 -9.32
C PRO A 481 -10.97 -10.85 -10.54
N LYS A 482 -12.13 -11.50 -10.72
CA LYS A 482 -12.43 -12.37 -11.87
C LYS A 482 -12.97 -11.59 -13.06
N GLY A 483 -13.91 -10.68 -12.80
CA GLY A 483 -14.68 -9.98 -13.83
C GLY A 483 -13.86 -8.99 -14.61
N GLY A 484 -12.93 -8.32 -13.98
CA GLY A 484 -12.03 -7.37 -14.58
C GLY A 484 -11.28 -7.89 -15.81
N PRO A 485 -10.58 -9.03 -15.79
CA PRO A 485 -9.95 -9.59 -14.60
C PRO A 485 -8.81 -8.71 -14.10
N GLY A 486 -8.44 -8.89 -12.84
CA GLY A 486 -7.34 -8.12 -12.24
C GLY A 486 -7.82 -6.94 -11.41
N MET A 487 -9.15 -6.77 -11.24
CA MET A 487 -9.74 -5.78 -10.34
C MET A 487 -9.10 -4.38 -10.52
N GLN A 488 -9.28 -3.81 -11.72
CA GLN A 488 -8.62 -2.54 -12.06
C GLN A 488 -8.94 -1.44 -11.05
N GLU A 489 -7.94 -0.64 -10.75
CA GLU A 489 -8.05 0.49 -9.84
C GLU A 489 -8.64 1.69 -10.58
N MET A 490 -9.75 2.21 -10.07
CA MET A 490 -10.49 3.29 -10.72
C MET A 490 -10.27 4.62 -10.01
N LEU A 491 -10.05 5.68 -10.79
CA LEU A 491 -9.97 7.06 -10.31
C LEU A 491 -10.79 8.00 -11.20
N TYR A 492 -10.82 7.76 -12.51
CA TYR A 492 -11.50 8.62 -13.47
C TYR A 492 -13.02 8.75 -13.22
N PRO A 493 -13.79 7.68 -12.94
CA PRO A 493 -15.22 7.84 -12.67
C PRO A 493 -15.50 8.80 -11.50
N THR A 494 -14.72 8.68 -10.42
CA THR A 494 -14.87 9.55 -9.23
C THR A 494 -14.41 10.97 -9.50
N SER A 495 -13.35 11.15 -10.30
CA SER A 495 -12.87 12.47 -10.72
C SER A 495 -13.89 13.16 -11.63
N TYR A 496 -14.55 12.42 -12.53
CA TYR A 496 -15.57 12.98 -13.45
C TYR A 496 -16.88 13.32 -12.73
N ILE A 497 -17.30 12.54 -11.72
CA ILE A 497 -18.41 12.93 -10.84
C ILE A 497 -18.11 14.29 -10.19
N LYS A 498 -16.88 14.51 -9.72
CA LYS A 498 -16.45 15.78 -9.13
C LYS A 498 -16.38 16.91 -10.15
N SER A 499 -15.82 16.68 -11.33
CA SER A 499 -15.71 17.70 -12.38
C SER A 499 -17.08 18.21 -12.84
N ARG A 500 -18.11 17.36 -12.69
CA ARG A 500 -19.51 17.72 -12.92
C ARG A 500 -20.22 18.30 -11.69
N HIS A 501 -19.49 18.61 -10.61
CA HIS A 501 -20.02 19.13 -9.35
C HIS A 501 -21.00 18.20 -8.60
N LEU A 502 -21.02 16.91 -8.94
CA LEU A 502 -21.90 15.89 -8.35
C LEU A 502 -21.28 15.17 -7.15
N GLY A 503 -20.06 15.50 -6.74
CA GLY A 503 -19.29 14.78 -5.73
C GLY A 503 -19.87 14.81 -4.29
N LYS A 504 -20.84 15.70 -4.03
CA LYS A 504 -21.58 15.78 -2.75
C LYS A 504 -23.04 15.34 -2.88
N GLU A 505 -23.42 14.77 -4.01
CA GLU A 505 -24.81 14.45 -4.32
C GLU A 505 -24.99 13.00 -4.78
N CYS A 506 -23.95 12.40 -5.38
CA CYS A 506 -23.98 11.06 -5.93
C CYS A 506 -23.15 10.07 -5.11
N ALA A 507 -23.57 8.81 -5.14
CA ALA A 507 -22.77 7.66 -4.69
C ALA A 507 -22.18 6.93 -5.90
N LEU A 508 -21.08 6.20 -5.68
CA LEU A 508 -20.53 5.24 -6.64
C LEU A 508 -20.20 3.94 -5.94
N ILE A 509 -20.69 2.81 -6.46
CA ILE A 509 -20.46 1.48 -5.89
C ILE A 509 -19.92 0.53 -6.97
N THR A 510 -19.02 -0.39 -6.58
CA THR A 510 -18.39 -1.33 -7.53
C THR A 510 -17.85 -2.59 -6.87
N ASP A 511 -17.81 -3.68 -7.63
CA ASP A 511 -17.04 -4.88 -7.27
C ASP A 511 -15.54 -4.76 -7.60
N GLY A 512 -15.14 -3.70 -8.31
CA GLY A 512 -13.77 -3.28 -8.49
C GLY A 512 -13.19 -2.56 -7.28
N ARG A 513 -12.13 -1.78 -7.48
CA ARG A 513 -11.47 -1.01 -6.43
C ARG A 513 -11.18 0.43 -6.87
N PHE A 514 -10.93 1.28 -5.88
CA PHE A 514 -10.61 2.67 -6.13
C PHE A 514 -9.16 2.99 -5.77
N SER A 515 -8.62 3.97 -6.47
CA SER A 515 -7.34 4.57 -6.13
C SER A 515 -7.38 5.19 -4.73
N GLY A 516 -6.24 5.18 -4.03
CA GLY A 516 -6.06 5.92 -2.79
C GLY A 516 -6.35 7.42 -2.92
N GLY A 517 -6.29 7.96 -4.16
CA GLY A 517 -6.65 9.34 -4.52
C GLY A 517 -8.15 9.64 -4.57
N THR A 518 -9.00 8.62 -4.46
CA THR A 518 -10.45 8.78 -4.53
C THR A 518 -11.01 9.49 -3.30
N SER A 519 -12.01 10.34 -3.51
CA SER A 519 -12.83 10.97 -2.48
C SER A 519 -14.28 11.11 -2.96
N GLY A 520 -15.22 11.40 -2.03
CA GLY A 520 -16.66 11.27 -2.24
C GLY A 520 -17.16 9.91 -1.78
N LEU A 521 -18.48 9.69 -1.86
CA LEU A 521 -19.09 8.42 -1.45
C LEU A 521 -18.82 7.35 -2.50
N SER A 522 -17.63 6.73 -2.40
CA SER A 522 -17.16 5.69 -3.32
C SER A 522 -16.89 4.40 -2.54
N ILE A 523 -17.65 3.36 -2.86
CA ILE A 523 -17.65 2.06 -2.16
C ILE A 523 -17.16 1.01 -3.12
N GLY A 524 -16.01 0.40 -2.82
CA GLY A 524 -15.39 -0.65 -3.62
C GLY A 524 -15.31 -1.99 -2.89
N HIS A 525 -14.70 -2.96 -3.57
CA HIS A 525 -14.48 -4.32 -3.04
C HIS A 525 -15.79 -5.05 -2.71
N ILE A 526 -16.90 -4.71 -3.37
CA ILE A 526 -18.18 -5.39 -3.12
C ILE A 526 -18.01 -6.89 -3.39
N SER A 527 -18.24 -7.67 -2.35
CA SER A 527 -18.06 -9.10 -2.39
C SER A 527 -19.34 -9.84 -1.90
N PRO A 528 -19.75 -10.90 -2.63
CA PRO A 528 -19.20 -11.46 -3.86
C PRO A 528 -19.33 -10.53 -5.08
N GLU A 529 -18.33 -10.56 -6.00
CA GLU A 529 -18.36 -9.80 -7.25
C GLU A 529 -19.42 -10.32 -8.25
N ALA A 530 -19.82 -9.51 -9.22
CA ALA A 530 -20.80 -9.88 -10.24
C ALA A 530 -20.38 -11.13 -11.02
N ALA A 531 -19.12 -11.24 -11.42
CA ALA A 531 -18.58 -12.39 -12.16
C ALA A 531 -18.53 -13.69 -11.35
N ALA A 532 -18.65 -13.61 -10.02
CA ALA A 532 -18.81 -14.75 -9.11
C ALA A 532 -20.26 -15.01 -8.69
N GLY A 533 -21.23 -14.34 -9.33
CA GLY A 533 -22.65 -14.48 -9.04
C GLY A 533 -23.17 -13.56 -7.94
N GLY A 534 -22.39 -12.58 -7.51
CA GLY A 534 -22.77 -11.61 -6.48
C GLY A 534 -23.98 -10.76 -6.85
N ASN A 535 -24.73 -10.32 -5.85
CA ASN A 535 -25.97 -9.60 -6.05
C ASN A 535 -25.83 -8.23 -6.72
N ILE A 536 -24.62 -7.63 -6.65
CA ILE A 536 -24.33 -6.39 -7.39
C ILE A 536 -24.60 -6.56 -8.90
N GLY A 537 -24.33 -7.74 -9.47
CA GLY A 537 -24.59 -8.05 -10.88
C GLY A 537 -26.07 -8.21 -11.23
N LYS A 538 -26.98 -8.16 -10.27
CA LYS A 538 -28.45 -8.26 -10.47
C LYS A 538 -29.14 -6.90 -10.43
N ILE A 539 -28.43 -5.82 -10.08
CA ILE A 539 -28.95 -4.46 -9.97
C ILE A 539 -29.29 -3.94 -11.37
N LYS A 540 -30.39 -3.20 -11.50
CA LYS A 540 -30.87 -2.59 -12.74
C LYS A 540 -30.96 -1.08 -12.58
N ASP A 541 -30.95 -0.36 -13.70
CA ASP A 541 -31.24 1.06 -13.73
C ASP A 541 -32.56 1.37 -13.02
N GLY A 542 -32.55 2.35 -12.12
CA GLY A 542 -33.68 2.79 -11.34
C GLY A 542 -33.93 2.01 -10.03
N ASP A 543 -33.20 0.92 -9.75
CA ASP A 543 -33.28 0.28 -8.44
C ASP A 543 -32.77 1.21 -7.33
N ILE A 544 -33.45 1.28 -6.22
CA ILE A 544 -33.07 2.19 -5.13
C ILE A 544 -31.98 1.57 -4.26
N ILE A 545 -30.83 2.22 -4.23
CA ILE A 545 -29.68 1.87 -3.39
C ILE A 545 -29.75 2.67 -2.10
N VAL A 546 -29.56 1.99 -0.97
CA VAL A 546 -29.49 2.60 0.37
C VAL A 546 -28.14 2.32 0.99
N ILE A 547 -27.44 3.38 1.37
CA ILE A 547 -26.14 3.33 2.04
C ILE A 547 -26.26 4.07 3.36
N ASP A 548 -25.85 3.43 4.44
CA ASP A 548 -25.81 4.02 5.77
C ASP A 548 -24.44 3.69 6.41
N ILE A 549 -23.55 4.66 6.41
CA ILE A 549 -22.19 4.51 6.94
C ILE A 549 -22.22 4.30 8.46
N PRO A 550 -22.98 5.07 9.26
CA PRO A 550 -23.07 4.85 10.71
C PRO A 550 -23.55 3.43 11.09
N SER A 551 -24.56 2.91 10.41
CA SER A 551 -25.06 1.55 10.66
C SER A 551 -24.26 0.46 9.93
N ARG A 552 -23.25 0.84 9.14
CA ARG A 552 -22.41 -0.08 8.33
C ARG A 552 -23.22 -0.93 7.37
N SER A 553 -24.17 -0.33 6.66
CA SER A 553 -25.05 -1.08 5.75
C SER A 553 -25.07 -0.54 4.32
N ILE A 554 -25.23 -1.48 3.35
CA ILE A 554 -25.43 -1.20 1.94
C ILE A 554 -26.44 -2.19 1.35
N ASN A 555 -27.56 -1.67 0.84
CA ASN A 555 -28.65 -2.50 0.36
C ASN A 555 -29.28 -1.94 -0.91
N VAL A 556 -29.85 -2.82 -1.73
CA VAL A 556 -30.87 -2.46 -2.72
C VAL A 556 -32.25 -2.70 -2.10
N LYS A 557 -33.20 -1.78 -2.31
CA LYS A 557 -34.59 -1.89 -1.81
C LYS A 557 -35.39 -2.91 -2.62
N LEU A 558 -35.04 -4.18 -2.47
CA LEU A 558 -35.74 -5.34 -3.01
C LEU A 558 -35.89 -6.37 -1.90
N SER A 559 -36.97 -7.15 -1.95
CA SER A 559 -37.08 -8.29 -1.07
C SER A 559 -36.04 -9.36 -1.40
N GLU A 560 -35.74 -10.26 -0.45
CA GLU A 560 -34.81 -11.36 -0.69
C GLU A 560 -35.28 -12.26 -1.83
N GLU A 561 -36.62 -12.52 -1.92
CA GLU A 561 -37.23 -13.32 -2.96
C GLU A 561 -37.07 -12.65 -4.34
N GLU A 562 -37.34 -11.35 -4.43
CA GLU A 562 -37.16 -10.59 -5.69
C GLU A 562 -35.72 -10.61 -6.14
N LEU A 563 -34.78 -10.37 -5.24
CA LEU A 563 -33.35 -10.35 -5.55
C LEU A 563 -32.82 -11.75 -5.93
N ALA A 564 -33.30 -12.80 -5.24
CA ALA A 564 -32.97 -14.19 -5.58
C ALA A 564 -33.48 -14.58 -6.96
N ALA A 565 -34.70 -14.16 -7.33
CA ALA A 565 -35.31 -14.46 -8.62
C ALA A 565 -34.69 -13.73 -9.82
N ARG A 566 -33.94 -12.64 -9.59
CA ARG A 566 -33.31 -11.88 -10.66
C ARG A 566 -32.10 -12.61 -11.26
N PRO A 567 -31.99 -12.72 -12.59
CA PRO A 567 -30.76 -13.18 -13.23
C PRO A 567 -29.66 -12.12 -13.13
N GLN A 568 -28.42 -12.54 -13.28
CA GLN A 568 -27.30 -11.62 -13.50
C GLN A 568 -27.56 -10.78 -14.76
N GLN A 569 -27.21 -9.50 -14.73
CA GLN A 569 -27.34 -8.66 -15.91
C GLN A 569 -26.33 -9.14 -16.99
N PRO A 570 -26.72 -9.18 -18.26
CA PRO A 570 -25.84 -9.60 -19.33
C PRO A 570 -24.69 -8.61 -19.48
N LEU A 571 -23.47 -9.14 -19.62
CA LEU A 571 -22.28 -8.34 -19.90
C LEU A 571 -22.35 -7.79 -21.31
N LYS A 572 -22.34 -6.47 -21.48
CA LYS A 572 -22.45 -5.79 -22.76
C LYS A 572 -21.10 -5.58 -23.44
N ARG A 573 -20.04 -5.43 -22.63
CA ARG A 573 -18.68 -5.21 -23.14
C ARG A 573 -18.06 -6.50 -23.69
N ASN A 574 -17.18 -6.34 -24.67
CA ASN A 574 -16.31 -7.41 -25.19
C ASN A 574 -14.84 -7.02 -24.94
N ARG A 575 -14.31 -7.36 -23.76
CA ARG A 575 -12.92 -7.07 -23.40
C ARG A 575 -12.01 -8.23 -23.86
N VAL A 576 -10.99 -7.89 -24.67
CA VAL A 576 -9.95 -8.86 -25.05
C VAL A 576 -8.99 -9.02 -23.87
N VAL A 577 -8.86 -10.25 -23.37
CA VAL A 577 -8.07 -10.55 -22.17
C VAL A 577 -6.87 -11.43 -22.56
N SER A 578 -5.66 -11.02 -22.13
CA SER A 578 -4.43 -11.76 -22.35
C SER A 578 -4.42 -13.14 -21.67
N LYS A 579 -3.48 -14.02 -22.06
CA LYS A 579 -3.31 -15.32 -21.40
C LYS A 579 -2.99 -15.18 -19.91
N ALA A 580 -2.17 -14.21 -19.53
CA ALA A 580 -1.80 -13.96 -18.14
C ALA A 580 -3.02 -13.60 -17.29
N LEU A 581 -3.85 -12.67 -17.76
CA LEU A 581 -5.07 -12.25 -17.05
C LEU A 581 -6.12 -13.36 -17.00
N ARG A 582 -6.25 -14.18 -18.05
CA ARG A 582 -7.14 -15.36 -17.99
C ARG A 582 -6.69 -16.39 -16.97
N ALA A 583 -5.38 -16.65 -16.86
CA ALA A 583 -4.83 -17.55 -15.85
C ALA A 583 -5.10 -17.01 -14.43
N TYR A 584 -4.94 -15.71 -14.21
CA TYR A 584 -5.26 -15.07 -12.95
C TYR A 584 -6.76 -15.22 -12.58
N ALA A 585 -7.66 -14.89 -13.50
CA ALA A 585 -9.11 -14.98 -13.29
C ALA A 585 -9.60 -16.39 -12.91
N GLN A 586 -8.91 -17.45 -13.40
CA GLN A 586 -9.27 -18.84 -13.11
C GLN A 586 -8.99 -19.25 -11.66
N SER A 587 -7.97 -18.65 -11.03
CA SER A 587 -7.48 -19.05 -9.71
C SER A 587 -7.65 -18.00 -8.62
N VAL A 588 -8.12 -16.79 -8.93
CA VAL A 588 -8.20 -15.72 -7.97
C VAL A 588 -9.37 -15.89 -6.99
N SER A 589 -9.13 -15.60 -5.71
CA SER A 589 -10.14 -15.50 -4.67
C SER A 589 -10.93 -14.18 -4.74
N SER A 590 -11.99 -14.08 -3.95
CA SER A 590 -12.78 -12.86 -3.80
C SER A 590 -12.00 -11.74 -3.07
N ALA A 591 -12.50 -10.51 -3.19
CA ALA A 591 -11.88 -9.33 -2.59
C ALA A 591 -11.83 -9.39 -1.05
N ASP A 592 -12.86 -9.93 -0.40
CA ASP A 592 -12.91 -10.15 1.06
C ASP A 592 -11.84 -11.14 1.57
N LYS A 593 -11.21 -11.88 0.68
CA LYS A 593 -10.08 -12.79 0.93
C LYS A 593 -8.75 -12.28 0.38
N GLY A 594 -8.67 -10.99 0.03
CA GLY A 594 -7.45 -10.35 -0.46
C GLY A 594 -7.20 -10.50 -1.96
N GLY A 595 -8.08 -11.12 -2.76
CA GLY A 595 -7.89 -11.32 -4.19
C GLY A 595 -6.57 -12.01 -4.53
N VAL A 596 -6.26 -13.11 -3.83
CA VAL A 596 -5.04 -13.93 -4.02
C VAL A 596 -5.32 -15.13 -4.91
N ARG A 597 -4.29 -15.66 -5.57
CA ARG A 597 -4.44 -16.92 -6.29
C ARG A 597 -4.63 -18.07 -5.31
N ILE A 598 -5.69 -18.85 -5.53
CA ILE A 598 -5.95 -20.10 -4.81
C ILE A 598 -5.17 -21.20 -5.53
N ILE A 599 -4.33 -21.91 -4.78
CA ILE A 599 -3.59 -23.08 -5.24
C ILE A 599 -4.02 -24.20 -4.29
N ASP A 600 -4.76 -25.16 -4.79
CA ASP A 600 -5.19 -26.37 -4.07
C ASP A 600 -4.06 -27.38 -3.95
#